data_e23c3b222f342b203f63f104e22e667f
#
_entry.id   e23c3b222f342b203f63f104e22e667f
#
_cell.length_a   1.000
_cell.length_b   1.000
_cell.length_c   1.000
_cell.angle_alpha   90.00
_cell.angle_beta   90.00
_cell.angle_gamma   90.00
#
_symmetry.space_group_name_H-M   'P 1'
#
loop_
_entity.id
_entity.type
_entity.pdbx_description
1 polymer ?
#
loop_
_entity_poly.entity_id
_entity_poly.type
_entity_poly.pdbx_seq_one_letter_code
_entity_poly.pdbx_strand_id
1 'polypeptide(L)'
;MTIIETSKIIEKCKAYEREGGVIDFRIFQLDTEQEDTPYQKHLAVAQQTLISVAEETNTRLDRMAAKLKMNRRELFTMDYDFNILKNSGKEISVQDFMGWQYEEVSGRVKILCYDLLNPKTKGYDLYFYYNEKEVIENALTIDQEDKEKIGFVYAFLDPPYSFMCGKTIFEKGNFFLDFCRLLFTDISQIEVYKWSTDSSNYFDEGKKGRGSFFWTVYNPCRYWYIGIIASTTD
;
A
#
# COMPACT_ATOMS: atom_id res chain seq x y z
N MET A 1 18.10 2.33 13.26
CA MET A 1 16.71 2.32 12.71
C MET A 1 15.86 1.43 13.60
N THR A 2 14.70 1.94 14.05
CA THR A 2 13.80 1.25 14.97
C THR A 2 12.42 1.10 14.32
N ILE A 3 11.80 -0.10 14.41
CA ILE A 3 10.43 -0.32 13.96
C ILE A 3 9.46 0.32 14.96
N ILE A 4 8.47 1.04 14.44
CA ILE A 4 7.42 1.69 15.22
C ILE A 4 6.16 0.85 15.18
N GLU A 5 5.78 0.31 16.32
CA GLU A 5 4.57 -0.50 16.52
C GLU A 5 3.70 0.10 17.62
N THR A 6 2.93 1.13 17.30
CA THR A 6 1.92 1.61 18.25
C THR A 6 0.66 0.74 18.17
N SER A 7 -0.05 0.55 19.29
CA SER A 7 -1.29 -0.22 19.32
C SER A 7 -2.29 0.24 18.25
N LYS A 8 -2.41 1.54 18.05
CA LYS A 8 -3.33 2.12 17.05
C LYS A 8 -2.96 1.74 15.61
N ILE A 9 -1.65 1.72 15.28
CA ILE A 9 -1.18 1.30 13.95
C ILE A 9 -1.44 -0.19 13.74
N ILE A 10 -1.04 -1.01 14.72
CA ILE A 10 -1.23 -2.46 14.68
C ILE A 10 -2.72 -2.82 14.50
N GLU A 11 -3.60 -2.20 15.27
CA GLU A 11 -5.04 -2.43 15.17
C GLU A 11 -5.59 -2.05 13.80
N LYS A 12 -5.14 -0.91 13.25
CA LYS A 12 -5.60 -0.43 11.94
C LYS A 12 -5.09 -1.31 10.80
N CYS A 13 -3.82 -1.75 10.84
CA CYS A 13 -3.26 -2.70 9.87
C CYS A 13 -3.96 -4.06 9.94
N LYS A 14 -4.21 -4.59 11.15
CA LYS A 14 -4.98 -5.83 11.32
C LYS A 14 -6.43 -5.69 10.86
N ALA A 15 -7.05 -4.53 11.02
CA ALA A 15 -8.37 -4.28 10.48
C ALA A 15 -8.34 -4.29 8.95
N TYR A 16 -7.35 -3.65 8.34
CA TYR A 16 -7.14 -3.64 6.89
C TYR A 16 -6.94 -5.06 6.33
N GLU A 17 -6.08 -5.86 6.95
CA GLU A 17 -5.82 -7.26 6.55
C GLU A 17 -7.09 -8.12 6.66
N ARG A 18 -7.86 -8.02 7.76
CA ARG A 18 -9.11 -8.75 7.93
C ARG A 18 -10.16 -8.44 6.88
N GLU A 19 -10.16 -7.24 6.34
CA GLU A 19 -11.07 -6.79 5.30
C GLU A 19 -10.55 -7.09 3.87
N GLY A 20 -9.49 -7.89 3.76
CA GLY A 20 -8.94 -8.31 2.47
C GLY A 20 -7.85 -7.42 1.90
N GLY A 21 -7.31 -6.50 2.69
CA GLY A 21 -6.18 -5.67 2.29
C GLY A 21 -4.92 -6.50 2.05
N VAL A 22 -4.16 -6.14 1.01
CA VAL A 22 -3.00 -6.91 0.55
C VAL A 22 -1.67 -6.16 0.69
N ILE A 23 -1.70 -4.96 1.25
CA ILE A 23 -0.49 -4.14 1.43
C ILE A 23 0.14 -4.45 2.77
N ASP A 24 1.43 -4.73 2.77
CA ASP A 24 2.27 -4.78 3.95
C ASP A 24 2.85 -3.40 4.24
N PHE A 25 2.69 -2.95 5.48
CA PHE A 25 3.24 -1.67 5.98
C PHE A 25 4.31 -1.94 7.01
N ARG A 26 5.44 -1.24 6.91
CA ARG A 26 6.50 -1.23 7.92
C ARG A 26 6.86 0.21 8.25
N ILE A 27 6.79 0.58 9.51
CA ILE A 27 7.01 1.96 9.94
C ILE A 27 8.30 2.00 10.75
N PHE A 28 9.16 2.95 10.38
CA PHE A 28 10.49 3.08 10.97
C PHE A 28 10.74 4.51 11.45
N GLN A 29 11.52 4.61 12.50
CA GLN A 29 12.21 5.83 12.89
C GLN A 29 13.70 5.65 12.65
N LEU A 30 14.31 6.58 11.93
CA LEU A 30 15.75 6.59 11.72
C LEU A 30 16.42 7.33 12.87
N ASP A 31 17.61 6.86 13.24
CA ASP A 31 18.44 7.56 14.19
C ASP A 31 19.00 8.83 13.52
N THR A 32 18.90 9.96 14.20
CA THR A 32 19.15 11.30 13.64
C THR A 32 20.64 11.64 13.45
N GLU A 33 21.55 10.74 13.83
CA GLU A 33 22.99 11.01 13.86
C GLU A 33 23.71 10.84 12.52
N GLN A 34 23.04 10.35 11.47
CA GLN A 34 23.67 10.14 10.17
C GLN A 34 23.30 11.27 9.20
N GLU A 35 24.31 11.89 8.59
CA GLU A 35 24.18 12.87 7.49
C GLU A 35 23.84 12.18 6.16
N ASP A 36 22.92 11.21 6.18
CA ASP A 36 22.49 10.49 4.98
C ASP A 36 21.61 11.39 4.09
N THR A 37 21.79 11.27 2.79
CA THR A 37 20.90 11.91 1.80
C THR A 37 19.50 11.33 1.91
N PRO A 38 18.43 12.03 1.46
CA PRO A 38 17.08 11.49 1.40
C PRO A 38 17.03 10.12 0.70
N TYR A 39 17.72 9.99 -0.43
CA TYR A 39 17.84 8.72 -1.15
C TYR A 39 18.38 7.58 -0.28
N GLN A 40 19.47 7.82 0.45
CA GLN A 40 20.07 6.81 1.30
C GLN A 40 19.15 6.37 2.44
N LYS A 41 18.44 7.31 3.04
CA LYS A 41 17.43 7.04 4.08
C LYS A 41 16.29 6.17 3.52
N HIS A 42 15.73 6.56 2.37
CA HIS A 42 14.70 5.78 1.71
C HIS A 42 15.19 4.39 1.28
N LEU A 43 16.43 4.27 0.78
CA LEU A 43 17.04 2.98 0.43
C LEU A 43 17.18 2.06 1.66
N ALA A 44 17.65 2.60 2.78
CA ALA A 44 17.77 1.82 4.03
C ALA A 44 16.39 1.31 4.49
N VAL A 45 15.35 2.14 4.39
CA VAL A 45 13.97 1.76 4.70
C VAL A 45 13.45 0.70 3.74
N ALA A 46 13.71 0.83 2.45
CA ALA A 46 13.31 -0.17 1.47
C ALA A 46 13.97 -1.53 1.74
N GLN A 47 15.27 -1.54 2.01
CA GLN A 47 16.00 -2.76 2.38
C GLN A 47 15.41 -3.42 3.64
N GLN A 48 15.21 -2.63 4.69
CA GLN A 48 14.67 -3.15 5.95
C GLN A 48 13.22 -3.63 5.81
N THR A 49 12.43 -3.01 4.92
CA THR A 49 11.08 -3.47 4.59
C THR A 49 11.12 -4.86 3.99
N LEU A 50 11.96 -5.10 2.98
CA LEU A 50 12.10 -6.44 2.37
C LEU A 50 12.58 -7.48 3.38
N ILE A 51 13.58 -7.16 4.21
CA ILE A 51 14.08 -8.05 5.27
C ILE A 51 12.93 -8.44 6.20
N SER A 52 12.23 -7.44 6.76
CA SER A 52 11.17 -7.68 7.74
C SER A 52 10.01 -8.52 7.18
N VAL A 53 9.58 -8.23 5.94
CA VAL A 53 8.49 -9.00 5.30
C VAL A 53 8.96 -10.40 4.93
N ALA A 54 10.21 -10.57 4.48
CA ALA A 54 10.76 -11.90 4.19
C ALA A 54 10.87 -12.77 5.45
N GLU A 55 11.34 -12.21 6.56
CA GLU A 55 11.41 -12.92 7.85
C GLU A 55 10.04 -13.36 8.33
N GLU A 56 9.04 -12.47 8.28
CA GLU A 56 7.67 -12.79 8.68
C GLU A 56 7.05 -13.85 7.76
N THR A 57 7.16 -13.68 6.45
CA THR A 57 6.62 -14.61 5.44
C THR A 57 7.25 -15.99 5.57
N ASN A 58 8.58 -16.06 5.61
CA ASN A 58 9.28 -17.32 5.72
C ASN A 58 8.98 -18.03 7.05
N THR A 59 8.92 -17.29 8.17
CA THR A 59 8.55 -17.83 9.49
C THR A 59 7.12 -18.39 9.49
N ARG A 60 6.17 -17.69 8.85
CA ARG A 60 4.78 -18.17 8.70
C ARG A 60 4.73 -19.46 7.89
N LEU A 61 5.47 -19.55 6.79
CA LEU A 61 5.54 -20.74 5.95
C LEU A 61 6.23 -21.91 6.64
N ASP A 62 7.26 -21.67 7.45
CA ASP A 62 7.90 -22.70 8.29
C ASP A 62 6.91 -23.32 9.28
N ARG A 63 6.14 -22.48 9.96
CA ARG A 63 5.08 -22.94 10.90
C ARG A 63 3.99 -23.71 10.16
N MET A 64 3.60 -23.29 8.97
CA MET A 64 2.61 -23.97 8.13
C MET A 64 3.13 -25.36 7.68
N ALA A 65 4.38 -25.43 7.18
CA ALA A 65 5.02 -26.67 6.80
C ALA A 65 5.05 -27.68 7.95
N ALA A 66 5.46 -27.24 9.15
CA ALA A 66 5.49 -28.06 10.35
C ALA A 66 4.10 -28.59 10.72
N LYS A 67 3.08 -27.69 10.70
CA LYS A 67 1.69 -28.05 11.04
C LYS A 67 1.08 -29.07 10.07
N LEU A 68 1.35 -28.88 8.76
CA LEU A 68 0.81 -29.72 7.69
C LEU A 68 1.69 -30.95 7.36
N LYS A 69 2.85 -31.08 8.05
CA LYS A 69 3.86 -32.11 7.77
C LYS A 69 4.33 -32.13 6.32
N MET A 70 4.44 -30.94 5.72
CA MET A 70 4.93 -30.73 4.36
C MET A 70 6.43 -30.48 4.37
N ASN A 71 7.08 -30.79 3.23
CA ASN A 71 8.47 -30.43 3.05
C ASN A 71 8.58 -28.92 2.81
N ARG A 72 9.32 -28.20 3.67
CA ARG A 72 9.48 -26.74 3.58
C ARG A 72 10.05 -26.28 2.22
N ARG A 73 10.88 -27.10 1.58
CA ARG A 73 11.49 -26.81 0.27
C ARG A 73 10.49 -26.79 -0.88
N GLU A 74 9.30 -27.35 -0.68
CA GLU A 74 8.21 -27.33 -1.67
C GLU A 74 7.36 -26.05 -1.55
N LEU A 75 7.56 -25.26 -0.50
CA LEU A 75 6.87 -24.01 -0.29
C LEU A 75 7.72 -22.84 -0.82
N PHE A 76 7.01 -21.77 -1.16
CA PHE A 76 7.63 -20.48 -1.50
C PHE A 76 8.63 -20.02 -0.44
N THR A 77 9.75 -19.47 -0.90
CA THR A 77 10.72 -18.76 -0.04
C THR A 77 10.88 -17.37 -0.62
N MET A 78 10.66 -16.36 0.20
CA MET A 78 10.85 -14.99 -0.22
C MET A 78 12.35 -14.66 -0.24
N ASP A 79 12.84 -14.28 -1.42
CA ASP A 79 14.21 -13.83 -1.67
C ASP A 79 14.20 -12.38 -2.18
N TYR A 80 15.33 -11.68 -2.02
CA TYR A 80 15.50 -10.30 -2.48
C TYR A 80 16.92 -10.00 -2.95
N ASP A 81 17.06 -9.04 -3.90
CA ASP A 81 18.33 -8.55 -4.43
C ASP A 81 18.51 -7.05 -4.18
N PHE A 82 19.40 -6.71 -3.27
CA PHE A 82 19.71 -5.33 -2.94
C PHE A 82 20.49 -4.59 -4.02
N ASN A 83 21.13 -5.27 -4.98
CA ASN A 83 21.82 -4.60 -6.07
C ASN A 83 20.81 -4.01 -7.06
N ILE A 84 19.73 -4.74 -7.33
CA ILE A 84 18.60 -4.22 -8.11
C ILE A 84 17.98 -3.04 -7.35
N LEU A 85 17.72 -3.20 -6.06
CA LEU A 85 17.11 -2.17 -5.25
C LEU A 85 17.92 -0.87 -5.25
N LYS A 86 19.24 -0.94 -5.00
CA LYS A 86 20.16 0.20 -4.96
C LYS A 86 20.16 1.08 -6.22
N ASN A 87 19.77 0.54 -7.36
CA ASN A 87 19.83 1.24 -8.63
C ASN A 87 18.43 1.64 -9.16
N SER A 88 17.37 1.36 -8.41
CA SER A 88 16.00 1.49 -8.90
C SER A 88 15.19 2.59 -8.24
N GLY A 89 15.65 3.14 -7.12
CA GLY A 89 14.91 4.14 -6.37
C GLY A 89 14.72 5.42 -7.17
N LYS A 90 13.48 5.85 -7.30
CA LYS A 90 13.11 7.10 -7.98
C LYS A 90 12.14 7.88 -7.10
N GLU A 91 12.48 9.12 -6.82
CA GLU A 91 11.54 10.07 -6.22
C GLU A 91 10.38 10.32 -7.18
N ILE A 92 9.17 10.30 -6.64
CA ILE A 92 7.94 10.52 -7.40
C ILE A 92 7.05 11.55 -6.71
N SER A 93 6.17 12.18 -7.47
CA SER A 93 5.19 13.11 -6.92
C SER A 93 4.15 12.39 -6.04
N VAL A 94 3.48 13.14 -5.16
CA VAL A 94 2.33 12.64 -4.40
C VAL A 94 1.22 12.18 -5.35
N GLN A 95 1.00 12.90 -6.45
CA GLN A 95 0.05 12.53 -7.49
C GLN A 95 0.37 11.15 -8.11
N ASP A 96 1.64 10.91 -8.46
CA ASP A 96 2.08 9.62 -9.02
C ASP A 96 1.98 8.48 -7.99
N PHE A 97 2.26 8.78 -6.72
CA PHE A 97 2.11 7.82 -5.62
C PHE A 97 0.66 7.44 -5.41
N MET A 98 -0.23 8.42 -5.28
CA MET A 98 -1.64 8.19 -5.03
C MET A 98 -2.38 7.60 -6.23
N GLY A 99 -1.92 7.95 -7.43
CA GLY A 99 -2.50 7.51 -8.69
C GLY A 99 -3.64 8.40 -9.20
N TRP A 100 -4.24 8.01 -10.32
CA TRP A 100 -5.26 8.79 -11.02
C TRP A 100 -6.54 9.07 -10.21
N GLN A 101 -6.79 8.29 -9.17
CA GLN A 101 -7.94 8.47 -8.28
C GLN A 101 -7.78 9.64 -7.30
N TYR A 102 -6.57 10.17 -7.16
CA TYR A 102 -6.27 11.34 -6.33
C TYR A 102 -6.14 12.59 -7.21
N GLU A 103 -6.66 13.69 -6.72
CA GLU A 103 -6.55 15.00 -7.35
C GLU A 103 -5.87 15.96 -6.37
N GLU A 104 -4.60 16.26 -6.64
CA GLU A 104 -3.74 17.01 -5.72
C GLU A 104 -4.26 18.42 -5.46
N VAL A 105 -4.76 19.12 -6.51
CA VAL A 105 -5.21 20.51 -6.42
C VAL A 105 -6.39 20.68 -5.45
N SER A 106 -7.32 19.75 -5.44
CA SER A 106 -8.50 19.78 -4.55
C SER A 106 -8.30 18.93 -3.28
N GLY A 107 -7.26 18.11 -3.22
CA GLY A 107 -7.03 17.15 -2.14
C GLY A 107 -8.11 16.08 -2.04
N ARG A 108 -8.82 15.80 -3.14
CA ARG A 108 -9.90 14.81 -3.15
C ARG A 108 -9.45 13.45 -3.69
N VAL A 109 -10.05 12.41 -3.14
CA VAL A 109 -9.86 11.03 -3.56
C VAL A 109 -11.14 10.47 -4.11
N LYS A 110 -11.09 9.88 -5.29
CA LYS A 110 -12.19 9.21 -5.95
C LYS A 110 -12.23 7.74 -5.51
N ILE A 111 -13.32 7.35 -4.88
CA ILE A 111 -13.57 5.96 -4.50
C ILE A 111 -14.62 5.39 -5.45
N LEU A 112 -14.26 4.32 -6.13
CA LEU A 112 -15.16 3.62 -7.04
C LEU A 112 -16.07 2.65 -6.27
N CYS A 113 -17.36 2.66 -6.58
CA CYS A 113 -18.31 1.67 -6.12
C CYS A 113 -18.88 0.91 -7.30
N TYR A 114 -18.76 -0.40 -7.26
CA TYR A 114 -19.47 -1.27 -8.18
C TYR A 114 -20.74 -1.77 -7.49
N ASP A 115 -21.88 -1.63 -8.13
CA ASP A 115 -23.10 -2.30 -7.68
C ASP A 115 -22.94 -3.81 -7.96
N LEU A 116 -22.58 -4.55 -6.94
CA LEU A 116 -22.42 -6.01 -7.01
C LEU A 116 -23.71 -6.74 -7.32
N LEU A 117 -24.88 -6.11 -7.06
CA LEU A 117 -26.18 -6.69 -7.31
C LEU A 117 -26.67 -6.44 -8.76
N ASN A 118 -26.07 -5.46 -9.43
CA ASN A 118 -26.42 -5.15 -10.81
C ASN A 118 -25.20 -4.70 -11.64
N PRO A 119 -24.32 -5.63 -12.02
CA PRO A 119 -23.05 -5.32 -12.71
C PRO A 119 -23.24 -4.65 -14.10
N LYS A 120 -24.47 -4.54 -14.60
CA LYS A 120 -24.80 -3.85 -15.86
C LYS A 120 -25.26 -2.41 -15.66
N THR A 121 -25.45 -1.97 -14.44
CA THR A 121 -25.90 -0.62 -14.15
C THR A 121 -24.91 0.10 -13.24
N LYS A 122 -24.51 1.25 -13.71
CA LYS A 122 -23.97 2.43 -13.03
C LYS A 122 -23.17 2.15 -11.76
N GLY A 123 -21.88 2.31 -11.86
CA GLY A 123 -21.06 2.56 -10.69
C GLY A 123 -21.28 3.98 -10.16
N TYR A 124 -21.08 4.14 -8.89
CA TYR A 124 -21.05 5.45 -8.24
C TYR A 124 -19.61 5.81 -7.96
N ASP A 125 -19.21 7.03 -8.32
CA ASP A 125 -17.97 7.59 -7.86
C ASP A 125 -18.28 8.50 -6.69
N LEU A 126 -17.66 8.24 -5.55
CA LEU A 126 -17.71 9.14 -4.42
C LEU A 126 -16.36 9.85 -4.27
N TYR A 127 -16.42 11.16 -4.11
CA TYR A 127 -15.27 11.98 -3.85
C TYR A 127 -15.16 12.27 -2.36
N PHE A 128 -14.00 11.98 -1.78
CA PHE A 128 -13.69 12.24 -0.40
C PHE A 128 -12.57 13.26 -0.35
N TYR A 129 -12.71 14.26 0.51
CA TYR A 129 -11.69 15.27 0.72
C TYR A 129 -10.77 14.88 1.86
N TYR A 130 -9.48 14.88 1.60
CA TYR A 130 -8.49 14.49 2.60
C TYR A 130 -8.53 15.37 3.85
N ASN A 131 -8.65 16.68 3.66
CA ASN A 131 -8.67 17.67 4.72
C ASN A 131 -10.06 17.99 5.26
N GLU A 132 -11.12 17.49 4.63
CA GLU A 132 -12.50 17.75 4.98
C GLU A 132 -13.26 16.44 5.10
N LYS A 133 -14.36 16.45 5.85
CA LYS A 133 -15.24 15.27 5.97
C LYS A 133 -16.42 15.32 5.00
N GLU A 134 -16.30 16.11 3.96
CA GLU A 134 -17.34 16.22 2.94
C GLU A 134 -17.22 15.08 1.92
N VAL A 135 -18.38 14.60 1.49
CA VAL A 135 -18.52 13.56 0.49
C VAL A 135 -19.43 14.11 -0.60
N ILE A 136 -18.92 14.11 -1.83
CA ILE A 136 -19.72 14.47 -3.00
C ILE A 136 -20.02 13.20 -3.78
N GLU A 137 -21.29 12.88 -3.94
CA GLU A 137 -21.76 11.77 -4.75
C GLU A 137 -21.95 12.25 -6.21
N ASN A 138 -21.30 11.58 -7.14
CA ASN A 138 -21.51 11.75 -8.56
C ASN A 138 -21.90 10.40 -9.17
N ALA A 139 -23.09 10.31 -9.72
CA ALA A 139 -23.49 9.16 -10.52
C ALA A 139 -22.82 9.26 -11.90
N LEU A 140 -21.84 8.41 -12.15
CA LEU A 140 -21.20 8.33 -13.46
C LEU A 140 -21.53 7.01 -14.13
N THR A 141 -21.70 7.08 -15.44
CA THR A 141 -21.62 5.90 -16.29
C THR A 141 -20.16 5.46 -16.27
N ILE A 142 -19.88 4.29 -15.74
CA ILE A 142 -18.50 3.77 -15.79
C ILE A 142 -18.26 3.33 -17.21
N ASP A 143 -17.46 4.09 -17.94
CA ASP A 143 -16.72 3.54 -19.06
C ASP A 143 -15.70 2.58 -18.47
N GLN A 144 -15.89 1.29 -18.74
CA GLN A 144 -15.00 0.22 -18.26
C GLN A 144 -13.67 0.17 -19.00
N GLU A 145 -13.34 1.19 -19.79
CA GLU A 145 -12.08 1.26 -20.49
C GLU A 145 -10.94 1.37 -19.49
N ASP A 146 -10.06 0.42 -19.57
CA ASP A 146 -8.73 0.22 -18.95
C ASP A 146 -8.20 1.38 -18.09
N LYS A 147 -8.77 1.55 -16.91
CA LYS A 147 -8.20 2.45 -15.91
C LYS A 147 -6.91 1.81 -15.42
N GLU A 148 -5.83 2.54 -15.60
CA GLU A 148 -4.51 2.07 -15.20
C GLU A 148 -4.51 1.58 -13.75
N LYS A 149 -4.06 0.35 -13.54
CA LYS A 149 -3.92 -0.29 -12.23
C LYS A 149 -2.67 0.24 -11.52
N ILE A 150 -2.68 1.53 -11.21
CA ILE A 150 -1.53 2.25 -10.65
C ILE A 150 -1.91 3.04 -9.40
N GLY A 151 -0.91 3.27 -8.56
CA GLY A 151 -1.00 4.13 -7.39
C GLY A 151 -1.50 3.46 -6.12
N PHE A 152 -1.32 4.18 -5.04
CA PHE A 152 -1.62 3.70 -3.69
C PHE A 152 -3.12 3.55 -3.44
N VAL A 153 -3.96 4.45 -3.99
CA VAL A 153 -5.41 4.34 -3.86
C VAL A 153 -5.91 3.05 -4.47
N TYR A 154 -5.44 2.73 -5.70
CA TYR A 154 -5.76 1.47 -6.36
C TYR A 154 -5.29 0.27 -5.54
N ALA A 155 -4.01 0.24 -5.17
CA ALA A 155 -3.43 -0.88 -4.42
C ALA A 155 -4.12 -1.12 -3.07
N PHE A 156 -4.64 -0.06 -2.44
CA PHE A 156 -5.32 -0.14 -1.15
C PHE A 156 -6.78 -0.59 -1.28
N LEU A 157 -7.52 -0.06 -2.26
CA LEU A 157 -8.98 -0.19 -2.33
C LEU A 157 -9.47 -1.25 -3.30
N ASP A 158 -8.66 -1.59 -4.30
CA ASP A 158 -9.06 -2.39 -5.45
C ASP A 158 -8.24 -3.69 -5.65
N PRO A 159 -7.70 -4.30 -4.59
CA PRO A 159 -7.07 -5.59 -4.71
C PRO A 159 -8.09 -6.67 -5.08
N PRO A 160 -7.65 -7.89 -5.50
CA PRO A 160 -8.41 -8.88 -6.27
C PRO A 160 -9.80 -9.22 -5.76
N TYR A 161 -10.05 -9.05 -4.48
CA TYR A 161 -11.33 -9.41 -3.86
C TYR A 161 -12.14 -8.23 -3.35
N SER A 162 -11.84 -7.03 -3.81
CA SER A 162 -12.42 -5.77 -3.33
C SER A 162 -12.28 -5.61 -1.81
N PHE A 163 -11.49 -4.65 -1.39
CA PHE A 163 -11.42 -4.28 0.03
C PHE A 163 -12.83 -4.06 0.60
N MET A 164 -13.23 -4.90 1.53
CA MET A 164 -14.61 -5.02 2.01
C MET A 164 -14.87 -4.26 3.31
N CYS A 165 -14.03 -3.30 3.66
CA CYS A 165 -14.21 -2.53 4.89
C CYS A 165 -15.55 -1.79 4.91
N GLY A 166 -16.36 -2.17 5.86
CA GLY A 166 -17.68 -1.62 6.00
C GLY A 166 -18.71 -2.22 5.04
N LYS A 167 -19.96 -1.86 5.27
CA LYS A 167 -21.10 -2.31 4.45
C LYS A 167 -21.42 -1.32 3.32
N THR A 168 -20.79 -0.16 3.37
CA THR A 168 -21.08 0.94 2.43
C THR A 168 -19.77 1.52 1.88
N ILE A 169 -19.88 2.13 0.71
CA ILE A 169 -18.76 2.87 0.11
C ILE A 169 -18.29 4.05 0.99
N PHE A 170 -19.19 4.64 1.77
CA PHE A 170 -18.84 5.70 2.72
C PHE A 170 -17.91 5.20 3.81
N GLU A 171 -18.19 4.01 4.36
CA GLU A 171 -17.32 3.38 5.36
C GLU A 171 -15.97 3.01 4.75
N LYS A 172 -15.95 2.49 3.51
CA LYS A 172 -14.74 2.18 2.76
C LYS A 172 -13.86 3.43 2.56
N GLY A 173 -14.46 4.53 2.07
CA GLY A 173 -13.75 5.80 1.85
C GLY A 173 -13.24 6.42 3.16
N ASN A 174 -14.07 6.46 4.19
CA ASN A 174 -13.67 6.97 5.50
C ASN A 174 -12.54 6.12 6.12
N PHE A 175 -12.61 4.80 5.99
CA PHE A 175 -11.54 3.91 6.48
C PHE A 175 -10.22 4.20 5.77
N PHE A 176 -10.25 4.38 4.43
CA PHE A 176 -9.07 4.73 3.64
C PHE A 176 -8.46 6.06 4.08
N LEU A 177 -9.29 7.11 4.19
CA LEU A 177 -8.81 8.42 4.61
C LEU A 177 -8.26 8.42 6.04
N ASP A 178 -8.92 7.72 6.96
CA ASP A 178 -8.45 7.60 8.34
C ASP A 178 -7.13 6.83 8.40
N PHE A 179 -6.96 5.84 7.53
CA PHE A 179 -5.70 5.11 7.39
C PHE A 179 -4.58 6.02 6.88
N CYS A 180 -4.86 6.78 5.81
CA CYS A 180 -3.92 7.76 5.27
C CYS A 180 -3.53 8.83 6.30
N ARG A 181 -4.50 9.41 7.02
CA ARG A 181 -4.24 10.40 8.08
C ARG A 181 -3.40 9.83 9.22
N LEU A 182 -3.59 8.55 9.54
CA LEU A 182 -2.80 7.87 10.56
C LEU A 182 -1.34 7.74 10.14
N LEU A 183 -1.08 7.35 8.88
CA LEU A 183 0.27 7.11 8.37
C LEU A 183 0.96 8.39 7.89
N PHE A 184 0.26 9.21 7.13
CA PHE A 184 0.87 10.32 6.40
C PHE A 184 0.67 11.69 7.06
N THR A 185 -0.32 11.83 7.95
CA THR A 185 -0.72 13.07 8.62
C THR A 185 -1.18 14.13 7.62
N ASP A 186 -0.26 14.72 6.87
CA ASP A 186 -0.52 15.63 5.75
C ASP A 186 0.10 15.05 4.48
N ILE A 187 -0.75 14.61 3.57
CA ILE A 187 -0.31 13.96 2.35
C ILE A 187 0.43 14.89 1.39
N SER A 188 0.21 16.20 1.49
CA SER A 188 0.87 17.19 0.64
C SER A 188 2.35 17.40 0.99
N GLN A 189 2.79 16.94 2.16
CA GLN A 189 4.14 17.16 2.68
C GLN A 189 5.04 15.92 2.65
N ILE A 190 4.51 14.76 2.25
CA ILE A 190 5.30 13.53 2.23
C ILE A 190 6.29 13.52 1.07
N GLU A 191 7.45 12.89 1.32
CA GLU A 191 8.39 12.53 0.26
C GLU A 191 8.20 11.06 -0.08
N VAL A 192 8.18 10.73 -1.36
CA VAL A 192 7.91 9.36 -1.81
C VAL A 192 8.97 8.89 -2.80
N TYR A 193 9.47 7.68 -2.56
CA TYR A 193 10.31 6.95 -3.51
C TYR A 193 9.60 5.68 -3.98
N LYS A 194 9.63 5.46 -5.28
CA LYS A 194 9.19 4.20 -5.92
C LYS A 194 10.41 3.33 -6.20
N TRP A 195 10.29 2.03 -5.94
CA TRP A 195 11.34 1.03 -6.11
C TRP A 195 10.94 -0.01 -7.15
N SER A 196 11.95 -0.67 -7.76
CA SER A 196 11.69 -1.78 -8.66
C SER A 196 11.15 -2.99 -7.90
N THR A 197 10.07 -3.54 -8.40
CA THR A 197 9.51 -4.81 -7.93
C THR A 197 10.32 -6.03 -8.40
N ASP A 198 11.33 -5.84 -9.27
CA ASP A 198 12.27 -6.91 -9.64
C ASP A 198 13.30 -7.22 -8.55
N SER A 199 13.30 -6.42 -7.49
CA SER A 199 14.17 -6.62 -6.33
C SER A 199 13.78 -7.80 -5.44
N SER A 200 12.62 -8.43 -5.65
CA SER A 200 12.18 -9.60 -4.88
C SER A 200 11.18 -10.45 -5.67
N ASN A 201 11.27 -11.77 -5.50
CA ASN A 201 10.28 -12.71 -5.99
C ASN A 201 8.91 -12.62 -5.30
N TYR A 202 8.80 -11.85 -4.21
CA TYR A 202 7.53 -11.49 -3.57
C TYR A 202 6.54 -10.88 -4.56
N PHE A 203 7.04 -10.14 -5.53
CA PHE A 203 6.23 -9.38 -6.48
C PHE A 203 5.83 -10.16 -7.74
N ASP A 204 6.37 -11.36 -7.97
CA ASP A 204 6.27 -12.04 -9.27
C ASP A 204 4.83 -12.42 -9.64
N GLU A 205 4.04 -12.86 -8.69
CA GLU A 205 2.64 -13.20 -8.95
C GLU A 205 1.78 -11.95 -9.18
N GLY A 206 2.01 -10.90 -8.41
CA GLY A 206 1.31 -9.62 -8.61
C GLY A 206 1.60 -8.99 -9.98
N LYS A 207 2.83 -9.12 -10.51
CA LYS A 207 3.17 -8.67 -11.88
C LYS A 207 2.34 -9.34 -12.95
N LYS A 208 2.00 -10.62 -12.76
CA LYS A 208 1.15 -11.38 -13.68
C LYS A 208 -0.33 -11.10 -13.47
N GLY A 209 -0.71 -10.64 -12.29
CA GLY A 209 -2.08 -10.41 -11.86
C GLY A 209 -2.49 -8.93 -11.94
N ARG A 210 -2.81 -8.38 -10.78
CA ARG A 210 -3.39 -7.02 -10.66
C ARG A 210 -2.40 -5.93 -10.30
N GLY A 211 -1.14 -6.23 -10.22
CA GLY A 211 -0.06 -5.27 -9.99
C GLY A 211 0.81 -5.61 -8.80
N SER A 212 2.00 -5.03 -8.83
CA SER A 212 2.98 -5.10 -7.75
C SER A 212 3.53 -3.73 -7.48
N PHE A 213 3.67 -3.39 -6.21
CA PHE A 213 3.98 -2.04 -5.79
C PHE A 213 5.03 -2.06 -4.68
N PHE A 214 5.98 -1.14 -4.78
CA PHE A 214 6.96 -0.92 -3.75
C PHE A 214 7.29 0.56 -3.62
N TRP A 215 6.95 1.13 -2.46
CA TRP A 215 7.23 2.51 -2.13
C TRP A 215 7.86 2.66 -0.75
N THR A 216 8.59 3.74 -0.58
CA THR A 216 8.94 4.25 0.74
C THR A 216 8.47 5.70 0.86
N VAL A 217 7.88 6.04 1.99
CA VAL A 217 7.29 7.34 2.26
C VAL A 217 7.94 7.94 3.51
N TYR A 218 8.40 9.18 3.43
CA TYR A 218 8.77 9.95 4.60
C TYR A 218 7.64 10.87 5.02
N ASN A 219 7.24 10.79 6.29
CA ASN A 219 6.26 11.68 6.91
C ASN A 219 6.99 12.69 7.81
N PRO A 220 7.17 13.96 7.37
CA PRO A 220 7.91 14.96 8.13
C PRO A 220 7.21 15.39 9.43
N CYS A 221 5.87 15.27 9.50
CA CYS A 221 5.11 15.63 10.69
C CYS A 221 5.37 14.69 11.88
N ARG A 222 5.83 13.46 11.61
CA ARG A 222 6.09 12.43 12.63
C ARG A 222 7.53 11.95 12.63
N TYR A 223 8.33 12.37 11.68
CA TYR A 223 9.69 11.85 11.44
C TYR A 223 9.69 10.33 11.22
N TRP A 224 8.66 9.82 10.55
CA TRP A 224 8.51 8.42 10.23
C TRP A 224 8.87 8.14 8.78
N TYR A 225 9.52 7.00 8.59
CA TYR A 225 9.66 6.39 7.27
C TYR A 225 8.75 5.16 7.20
N ILE A 226 8.07 5.00 6.09
CA ILE A 226 7.08 3.94 5.90
C ILE A 226 7.46 3.16 4.66
N GLY A 227 7.78 1.88 4.83
CA GLY A 227 7.89 0.93 3.72
C GLY A 227 6.52 0.36 3.40
N ILE A 228 6.16 0.35 2.13
CA ILE A 228 4.86 -0.07 1.61
C ILE A 228 5.10 -1.02 0.46
N ILE A 229 4.74 -2.28 0.62
CA ILE A 229 4.82 -3.27 -0.45
C ILE A 229 3.51 -4.00 -0.66
N ALA A 230 3.20 -4.31 -1.90
CA ALA A 230 2.02 -5.09 -2.27
C ALA A 230 2.31 -5.98 -3.46
N SER A 231 1.77 -7.19 -3.43
CA SER A 231 1.72 -8.10 -4.56
C SER A 231 0.29 -8.62 -4.67
N THR A 232 -0.43 -8.13 -5.68
CA THR A 232 -1.85 -8.39 -5.84
C THR A 232 -2.06 -9.53 -6.83
N THR A 233 -2.45 -10.70 -6.31
CA THR A 233 -2.77 -11.89 -7.11
C THR A 233 -4.27 -12.02 -7.31
N ASP A 234 -4.69 -12.76 -8.35
CA ASP A 234 -6.09 -13.16 -8.53
C ASP A 234 -6.51 -14.25 -7.53
#